data_ab6c1abe845085d0269ee3d49bde50aa
#
_entry.id   ab6c1abe845085d0269ee3d49bde50aa
#
_cell.length_a   1.000
_cell.length_b   1.000
_cell.length_c   1.000
_cell.angle_alpha   90.00
_cell.angle_beta   90.00
_cell.angle_gamma   90.00
#
_symmetry.space_group_name_H-M   'P 1'
#
loop_
_entity.id
_entity.type
_entity.pdbx_description
1 polymer ?
#
loop_
_entity_poly.entity_id
_entity_poly.type
_entity_poly.pdbx_seq_one_letter_code
_entity_poly.pdbx_strand_id
1 'polypeptide(L)'
;MAFTATHQPCDRCGSSDGVGINDDGSTHCFVCNRHERGENTQRVTIEKTHTTIDLLRGKPQALARRNLTEDTCRKWGYWVSDENGQPVQVANYKTRDGKTCGQKIRRADKSFAVRGELISLYGQHLWRDGGRRVVVTEGEID
;
A
#
# COMPACT_ATOMS: atom_id res chain seq x y z
N MET A 1 17.64 -1.67 -6.60
CA MET A 1 18.02 -2.92 -7.31
C MET A 1 18.39 -2.54 -8.73
N ALA A 2 19.58 -2.84 -9.13
CA ALA A 2 20.06 -2.60 -10.49
C ALA A 2 20.35 -3.94 -11.15
N PHE A 3 20.06 -4.07 -12.45
CA PHE A 3 20.45 -5.27 -13.20
C PHE A 3 21.95 -5.23 -13.47
N THR A 4 22.64 -6.33 -13.16
CA THR A 4 24.04 -6.57 -13.51
C THR A 4 24.21 -7.20 -14.88
N ALA A 5 23.20 -7.96 -15.33
CA ALA A 5 23.11 -8.48 -16.70
C ALA A 5 21.65 -8.55 -17.15
N THR A 6 21.43 -8.34 -18.43
CA THR A 6 20.13 -8.47 -19.12
C THR A 6 20.29 -9.33 -20.36
N HIS A 7 19.17 -9.67 -20.98
CA HIS A 7 19.15 -10.47 -22.22
C HIS A 7 19.81 -11.84 -22.09
N GLN A 8 19.59 -12.53 -20.98
CA GLN A 8 20.07 -13.89 -20.77
C GLN A 8 19.00 -14.92 -21.15
N PRO A 9 19.39 -16.11 -21.59
CA PRO A 9 18.46 -17.17 -21.94
C PRO A 9 17.74 -17.74 -20.73
N CYS A 10 16.49 -18.16 -20.91
CA CYS A 10 15.69 -18.82 -19.90
C CYS A 10 15.59 -20.32 -20.21
N ASP A 11 16.10 -21.15 -19.31
CA ASP A 11 16.04 -22.59 -19.38
C ASP A 11 14.64 -23.17 -19.24
N ARG A 12 13.72 -22.43 -18.61
CA ARG A 12 12.34 -22.87 -18.38
C ARG A 12 11.43 -22.66 -19.59
N CYS A 13 11.48 -21.50 -20.24
CA CYS A 13 10.58 -21.17 -21.35
C CYS A 13 11.26 -21.13 -22.71
N GLY A 14 12.58 -21.34 -22.76
CA GLY A 14 13.33 -21.33 -24.01
C GLY A 14 13.55 -19.96 -24.64
N SER A 15 13.17 -18.87 -23.94
CA SER A 15 13.49 -17.53 -24.43
C SER A 15 15.00 -17.33 -24.48
N SER A 16 15.52 -16.78 -25.58
CA SER A 16 16.95 -16.53 -25.77
C SER A 16 17.48 -15.32 -24.99
N ASP A 17 16.57 -14.41 -24.53
CA ASP A 17 16.93 -13.08 -24.01
C ASP A 17 16.04 -12.58 -22.90
N GLY A 18 15.16 -13.45 -22.38
CA GLY A 18 14.10 -13.05 -21.43
C GLY A 18 14.56 -12.85 -19.98
N VAL A 19 15.79 -13.20 -19.59
CA VAL A 19 16.22 -13.15 -18.18
C VAL A 19 17.08 -11.94 -17.90
N GLY A 20 16.74 -11.25 -16.79
CA GLY A 20 17.57 -10.24 -16.14
C GLY A 20 18.15 -10.78 -14.83
N ILE A 21 19.41 -10.46 -14.54
CA ILE A 21 20.13 -10.80 -13.31
C ILE A 21 20.34 -9.52 -12.52
N ASN A 22 19.97 -9.52 -11.25
CA ASN A 22 20.16 -8.40 -10.34
C ASN A 22 21.52 -8.44 -9.63
N ASP A 23 21.86 -7.34 -8.97
CA ASP A 23 23.09 -7.17 -8.17
C ASP A 23 23.21 -8.15 -6.99
N ASP A 24 22.10 -8.67 -6.48
CA ASP A 24 22.04 -9.69 -5.43
C ASP A 24 22.11 -11.13 -5.97
N GLY A 25 22.29 -11.31 -7.28
CA GLY A 25 22.30 -12.60 -7.94
C GLY A 25 20.91 -13.19 -8.20
N SER A 26 19.84 -12.51 -7.84
CA SER A 26 18.49 -12.95 -8.17
C SER A 26 18.22 -12.80 -9.67
N THR A 27 17.39 -13.68 -10.23
CA THR A 27 17.05 -13.66 -11.64
C THR A 27 15.55 -13.48 -11.85
N HIS A 28 15.17 -12.80 -12.91
CA HIS A 28 13.78 -12.67 -13.34
C HIS A 28 13.64 -12.85 -14.84
N CYS A 29 12.79 -13.78 -15.24
CA CYS A 29 12.43 -13.95 -16.64
C CYS A 29 11.16 -13.17 -16.98
N PHE A 30 11.28 -12.18 -17.85
CA PHE A 30 10.16 -11.32 -18.28
C PHE A 30 9.16 -12.01 -19.22
N VAL A 31 9.51 -13.18 -19.75
CA VAL A 31 8.67 -13.94 -20.67
C VAL A 31 7.73 -14.90 -19.90
N CYS A 32 8.28 -15.70 -19.00
CA CYS A 32 7.51 -16.68 -18.23
C CYS A 32 7.28 -16.30 -16.77
N ASN A 33 7.72 -15.12 -16.38
CA ASN A 33 7.59 -14.56 -15.04
C ASN A 33 8.23 -15.41 -13.91
N ARG A 34 9.20 -16.28 -14.28
CA ARG A 34 9.98 -17.04 -13.29
C ARG A 34 10.91 -16.09 -12.56
N HIS A 35 10.94 -16.22 -11.24
CA HIS A 35 11.88 -15.51 -10.38
C HIS A 35 12.68 -16.52 -9.55
N GLU A 36 13.99 -16.36 -9.53
CA GLU A 36 14.90 -17.13 -8.67
C GLU A 36 15.63 -16.16 -7.74
N ARG A 37 15.79 -16.57 -6.49
CA ARG A 37 16.53 -15.79 -5.51
C ARG A 37 18.03 -15.98 -5.70
N GLY A 38 18.78 -14.89 -5.55
CA GLY A 38 20.23 -14.94 -5.49
C GLY A 38 20.74 -15.66 -4.23
N GLU A 39 21.86 -16.34 -4.35
CA GLU A 39 22.47 -17.10 -3.24
C GLU A 39 22.94 -16.20 -2.07
N ASN A 40 23.07 -14.89 -2.31
CA ASN A 40 23.54 -13.93 -1.32
C ASN A 40 22.44 -13.27 -0.48
N THR A 41 21.20 -13.76 -0.60
CA THR A 41 20.10 -13.28 0.25
C THR A 41 20.19 -13.98 1.60
N GLN A 42 21.02 -13.45 2.50
CA GLN A 42 20.83 -13.72 3.94
C GLN A 42 19.34 -13.45 4.23
N ARG A 43 18.63 -14.48 4.67
CA ARG A 43 17.30 -14.32 5.26
C ARG A 43 17.46 -13.32 6.41
N VAL A 44 17.24 -12.05 6.10
CA VAL A 44 16.86 -11.13 7.16
C VAL A 44 15.48 -11.62 7.60
N THR A 45 15.48 -12.46 8.60
CA THR A 45 14.29 -12.71 9.41
C THR A 45 14.02 -11.35 10.05
N ILE A 46 13.19 -10.56 9.39
CA ILE A 46 12.59 -9.40 10.04
C ILE A 46 11.72 -10.06 11.12
N GLU A 47 12.30 -10.21 12.31
CA GLU A 47 11.48 -10.38 13.50
C GLU A 47 10.51 -9.21 13.43
N LYS A 48 9.22 -9.53 13.24
CA LYS A 48 8.15 -8.57 13.41
C LYS A 48 8.19 -8.18 14.89
N THR A 49 9.11 -7.27 15.23
CA THR A 49 8.98 -6.52 16.45
C THR A 49 7.59 -5.90 16.37
N HIS A 50 6.73 -6.30 17.27
CA HIS A 50 5.42 -5.68 17.50
C HIS A 50 5.71 -4.25 17.99
N THR A 51 6.15 -3.41 17.07
CA THR A 51 6.21 -1.98 17.28
C THR A 51 4.76 -1.56 17.38
N THR A 52 4.37 -1.08 18.55
CA THR A 52 3.05 -0.45 18.75
C THR A 52 2.93 0.61 17.67
N ILE A 53 2.08 0.36 16.68
CA ILE A 53 1.92 1.28 15.56
C ILE A 53 1.29 2.54 16.14
N ASP A 54 2.08 3.62 16.19
CA ASP A 54 1.60 4.92 16.67
C ASP A 54 0.71 5.57 15.59
N LEU A 55 -0.57 5.21 15.61
CA LEU A 55 -1.59 5.74 14.72
C LEU A 55 -2.09 7.09 15.25
N LEU A 56 -2.25 8.06 14.34
CA LEU A 56 -2.85 9.34 14.67
C LEU A 56 -4.31 9.14 15.10
N ARG A 57 -4.68 9.78 16.18
CA ARG A 57 -6.07 9.85 16.63
C ARG A 57 -6.73 11.07 16.00
N GLY A 58 -7.94 10.90 15.49
CA GLY A 58 -8.69 11.98 14.84
C GLY A 58 -10.18 11.77 14.95
N LYS A 59 -10.92 12.68 14.34
CA LYS A 59 -12.39 12.62 14.29
C LYS A 59 -12.86 12.78 12.85
N PRO A 60 -13.95 12.09 12.45
CA PRO A 60 -14.60 12.39 11.19
C PRO A 60 -15.13 13.84 11.22
N GLN A 61 -14.90 14.56 10.13
CA GLN A 61 -15.40 15.92 9.94
C GLN A 61 -15.83 16.09 8.49
N ALA A 62 -16.83 16.92 8.26
CA ALA A 62 -17.25 17.27 6.92
C ALA A 62 -16.12 18.01 6.18
N LEU A 63 -15.89 17.64 4.92
CA LEU A 63 -14.96 18.31 4.02
C LEU A 63 -15.74 19.12 2.99
N ALA A 64 -16.19 20.32 3.37
CA ALA A 64 -17.06 21.16 2.54
C ALA A 64 -16.52 21.42 1.14
N ARG A 65 -15.20 21.65 1.00
CA ARG A 65 -14.55 21.87 -0.31
C ARG A 65 -14.58 20.64 -1.22
N ARG A 66 -14.84 19.45 -0.67
CA ARG A 66 -14.95 18.18 -1.39
C ARG A 66 -16.36 17.64 -1.41
N ASN A 67 -17.32 18.40 -0.88
CA ASN A 67 -18.73 18.01 -0.75
C ASN A 67 -18.92 16.65 -0.03
N LEU A 68 -18.04 16.35 0.94
CA LEU A 68 -18.13 15.16 1.76
C LEU A 68 -18.75 15.51 3.11
N THR A 69 -19.80 14.78 3.49
CA THR A 69 -20.45 14.93 4.80
C THR A 69 -19.61 14.23 5.89
N GLU A 70 -19.86 14.62 7.14
CA GLU A 70 -19.23 13.93 8.29
C GLU A 70 -19.58 12.44 8.32
N ASP A 71 -20.84 12.09 8.02
CA ASP A 71 -21.28 10.69 7.98
C ASP A 71 -20.56 9.88 6.91
N THR A 72 -20.32 10.48 5.74
CA THR A 72 -19.49 9.87 4.70
C THR A 72 -18.06 9.64 5.22
N CYS A 73 -17.46 10.66 5.82
CA CYS A 73 -16.12 10.56 6.39
C CYS A 73 -16.06 9.51 7.50
N ARG A 74 -17.07 9.42 8.35
CA ARG A 74 -17.19 8.41 9.42
C ARG A 74 -17.28 7.00 8.82
N LYS A 75 -18.17 6.81 7.87
CA LYS A 75 -18.37 5.51 7.19
C LYS A 75 -17.09 5.00 6.56
N TRP A 76 -16.38 5.85 5.85
CA TRP A 76 -15.17 5.48 5.12
C TRP A 76 -13.89 5.52 5.96
N GLY A 77 -13.97 5.99 7.21
CA GLY A 77 -12.80 6.10 8.08
C GLY A 77 -11.84 7.21 7.66
N TYR A 78 -12.36 8.30 7.09
CA TYR A 78 -11.58 9.49 6.74
C TYR A 78 -11.70 10.52 7.85
N TRP A 79 -10.57 10.90 8.44
CA TRP A 79 -10.54 11.74 9.63
C TRP A 79 -9.75 13.03 9.41
N VAL A 80 -10.02 14.00 10.28
CA VAL A 80 -9.11 15.12 10.51
C VAL A 80 -8.42 14.89 11.86
N SER A 81 -7.12 15.08 11.86
CA SER A 81 -6.24 14.90 13.02
C SER A 81 -5.30 16.08 13.15
N ASP A 82 -4.50 16.08 14.18
CA ASP A 82 -3.39 17.00 14.38
C ASP A 82 -2.07 16.24 14.32
N GLU A 83 -1.10 16.77 13.59
CA GLU A 83 0.27 16.30 13.57
C GLU A 83 1.19 17.48 13.89
N ASN A 84 1.75 17.50 15.10
CA ASN A 84 2.64 18.59 15.58
C ASN A 84 2.00 19.99 15.52
N GLY A 85 0.74 20.12 15.92
CA GLY A 85 0.01 21.40 15.90
C GLY A 85 -0.51 21.80 14.51
N GLN A 86 -0.42 20.93 13.52
CA GLN A 86 -0.91 21.18 12.18
C GLN A 86 -2.05 20.22 11.81
N PRO A 87 -3.17 20.74 11.28
CA PRO A 87 -4.27 19.89 10.86
C PRO A 87 -3.88 19.04 9.65
N VAL A 88 -4.14 17.74 9.74
CA VAL A 88 -3.89 16.78 8.68
C VAL A 88 -5.13 15.94 8.39
N GLN A 89 -5.22 15.47 7.15
CA GLN A 89 -6.27 14.53 6.75
C GLN A 89 -5.72 13.10 6.81
N VAL A 90 -6.50 12.18 7.35
CA VAL A 90 -6.08 10.80 7.62
C VAL A 90 -7.07 9.82 7.04
N ALA A 91 -6.63 9.04 6.07
CA ALA A 91 -7.36 7.90 5.55
C ALA A 91 -6.97 6.64 6.33
N ASN A 92 -7.92 6.03 7.04
CA ASN A 92 -7.68 4.83 7.81
C ASN A 92 -7.90 3.59 6.95
N TYR A 93 -6.84 2.85 6.70
CA TYR A 93 -6.90 1.56 6.03
C TYR A 93 -7.26 0.49 7.05
N LYS A 94 -8.26 -0.31 6.74
CA LYS A 94 -8.80 -1.30 7.64
C LYS A 94 -8.73 -2.69 7.05
N THR A 95 -8.43 -3.65 7.89
CA THR A 95 -8.56 -5.07 7.58
C THR A 95 -10.02 -5.44 7.37
N ARG A 96 -10.30 -6.63 6.84
CA ARG A 96 -11.67 -7.11 6.58
C ARG A 96 -12.55 -7.16 7.84
N ASP A 97 -11.96 -7.36 9.00
CA ASP A 97 -12.64 -7.34 10.31
C ASP A 97 -12.79 -5.91 10.89
N GLY A 98 -12.46 -4.88 10.11
CA GLY A 98 -12.69 -3.48 10.45
C GLY A 98 -11.62 -2.83 11.35
N LYS A 99 -10.55 -3.55 11.71
CA LYS A 99 -9.45 -2.98 12.49
C LYS A 99 -8.54 -2.12 11.61
N THR A 100 -8.12 -0.97 12.11
CA THR A 100 -7.17 -0.12 11.41
C THR A 100 -5.79 -0.78 11.41
N CYS A 101 -5.25 -1.03 10.21
CA CYS A 101 -3.92 -1.59 10.00
C CYS A 101 -2.89 -0.55 9.57
N GLY A 102 -3.35 0.54 8.97
CA GLY A 102 -2.48 1.62 8.55
C GLY A 102 -3.24 2.90 8.27
N GLN A 103 -2.50 3.96 8.11
CA GLN A 103 -3.02 5.30 7.83
C GLN A 103 -2.21 5.94 6.71
N LYS A 104 -2.89 6.56 5.76
CA LYS A 104 -2.29 7.50 4.81
C LYS A 104 -2.66 8.91 5.25
N ILE A 105 -1.66 9.71 5.48
CA ILE A 105 -1.77 11.07 6.04
C ILE A 105 -1.51 12.05 4.92
N ARG A 106 -2.41 13.01 4.72
CA ARG A 106 -2.24 14.10 3.77
C ARG A 106 -2.09 15.41 4.50
N ARG A 107 -0.98 16.11 4.27
CA ARG A 107 -0.68 17.41 4.85
C ARG A 107 -1.20 18.56 3.97
N ALA A 108 -1.18 19.77 4.50
CA ALA A 108 -1.63 20.97 3.81
C ALA A 108 -0.81 21.29 2.55
N ASP A 109 0.47 21.00 2.56
CA ASP A 109 1.40 21.14 1.42
C ASP A 109 1.23 20.07 0.34
N LYS A 110 0.21 19.21 0.47
CA LYS A 110 -0.11 18.05 -0.37
C LYS A 110 0.90 16.88 -0.27
N SER A 111 1.85 16.93 0.64
CA SER A 111 2.72 15.79 0.93
C SER A 111 1.95 14.67 1.62
N PHE A 112 2.47 13.44 1.50
CA PHE A 112 1.89 12.26 2.10
C PHE A 112 2.88 11.56 3.04
N ALA A 113 2.34 10.96 4.09
CA ALA A 113 3.06 10.02 4.93
C ALA A 113 2.20 8.77 5.17
N VAL A 114 2.83 7.68 5.55
CA VAL A 114 2.16 6.43 5.90
C VAL A 114 2.58 6.05 7.32
N ARG A 115 1.61 5.63 8.15
CA ARG A 115 1.83 5.00 9.45
C ARG A 115 1.19 3.62 9.44
N GLY A 116 1.87 2.63 9.99
CA GLY A 116 1.41 1.24 9.92
C GLY A 116 1.56 0.62 8.54
N GLU A 117 0.76 -0.39 8.24
CA GLU A 117 0.84 -1.17 7.01
C GLU A 117 -0.42 -1.02 6.16
N LEU A 118 -0.27 -0.63 4.90
CA LEU A 118 -1.40 -0.55 3.95
C LEU A 118 -1.60 -1.91 3.26
N ILE A 119 -2.03 -2.91 4.02
CA ILE A 119 -2.23 -4.29 3.55
C ILE A 119 -3.57 -4.57 2.87
N SER A 120 -4.43 -3.56 2.79
CA SER A 120 -5.76 -3.63 2.18
C SER A 120 -6.00 -2.45 1.26
N LEU A 121 -7.01 -2.53 0.39
CA LEU A 121 -7.48 -1.35 -0.33
C LEU A 121 -8.32 -0.47 0.60
N TYR A 122 -8.26 0.85 0.39
CA TYR A 122 -9.07 1.78 1.15
C TYR A 122 -10.57 1.50 0.92
N GLY A 123 -11.33 1.42 2.00
CA GLY A 123 -12.75 1.10 1.97
C GLY A 123 -13.09 -0.39 1.73
N GLN A 124 -12.11 -1.27 1.52
CA GLN A 124 -12.34 -2.68 1.24
C GLN A 124 -13.20 -3.38 2.30
N HIS A 125 -13.10 -3.01 3.56
CA HIS A 125 -13.89 -3.56 4.67
C HIS A 125 -15.41 -3.29 4.55
N LEU A 126 -15.81 -2.35 3.68
CA LEU A 126 -17.21 -2.03 3.40
C LEU A 126 -17.81 -2.85 2.26
N TRP A 127 -16.99 -3.60 1.55
CA TRP A 127 -17.44 -4.37 0.39
C TRP A 127 -18.13 -5.64 0.83
N ARG A 128 -19.21 -5.94 0.14
CA ARG A 128 -19.90 -7.24 0.23
C ARG A 128 -19.25 -8.23 -0.72
N ASP A 129 -19.34 -9.50 -0.39
CA ASP A 129 -18.99 -10.55 -1.34
C ASP A 129 -20.04 -10.56 -2.47
N GLY A 130 -19.57 -10.50 -3.70
CA GLY A 130 -20.41 -10.42 -4.89
C GLY A 130 -20.86 -9.00 -5.24
N GLY A 131 -21.47 -8.84 -6.38
CA GLY A 131 -21.95 -7.58 -6.91
C GLY A 131 -21.77 -7.50 -8.43
N ARG A 132 -22.48 -6.56 -9.07
CA ARG A 132 -22.42 -6.39 -10.53
C ARG A 132 -21.25 -5.52 -11.00
N ARG A 133 -20.74 -4.68 -10.13
CA ARG A 133 -19.70 -3.68 -10.47
C ARG A 133 -18.79 -3.43 -9.28
N VAL A 134 -17.52 -3.23 -9.58
CA VAL A 134 -16.52 -2.65 -8.68
C VAL A 134 -16.10 -1.31 -9.27
N VAL A 135 -16.07 -0.28 -8.44
CA VAL A 135 -15.54 1.03 -8.81
C VAL A 135 -14.20 1.19 -8.10
N VAL A 136 -13.17 1.47 -8.86
CA VAL A 136 -11.82 1.74 -8.35
C VAL A 136 -11.49 3.18 -8.70
N THR A 137 -11.05 3.96 -7.71
CA THR A 137 -10.65 5.36 -7.84
C THR A 137 -9.17 5.52 -7.54
N GLU A 138 -8.55 6.62 -7.96
CA GLU A 138 -7.13 6.88 -7.70
C GLU A 138 -6.87 7.29 -6.25
N GLY A 139 -7.82 7.97 -5.64
CA GLY A 139 -7.66 8.54 -4.30
C GLY A 139 -8.75 8.13 -3.32
N GLU A 140 -8.48 8.35 -2.05
CA GLU A 140 -9.37 7.96 -0.95
C GLU A 140 -10.62 8.86 -0.84
N ILE A 141 -10.65 9.98 -1.56
CA ILE A 141 -11.72 11.00 -1.52
C ILE A 141 -12.36 11.26 -2.88
N ASP A 142 -12.10 10.42 -3.87
CA ASP A 142 -12.67 10.53 -5.22
C ASP A 142 -13.99 9.79 -5.39
#